data_66caf52f1995590861f77c7d9bbab8bc
#
_entry.id   66caf52f1995590861f77c7d9bbab8bc
#
_cell.length_a   1.000
_cell.length_b   1.000
_cell.length_c   1.000
_cell.angle_alpha   90.00
_cell.angle_beta   90.00
_cell.angle_gamma   90.00
#
_symmetry.space_group_name_H-M   'P 1'
#
loop_
_entity.id
_entity.type
_entity.pdbx_description
1 polymer ?
#
loop_
_entity_poly.entity_id
_entity_poly.type
_entity_poly.pdbx_seq_one_letter_code
_entity_poly.pdbx_strand_id
1 'polypeptide(L)'
;MLNTPFLLDQLVSLTGIRDLELLEVSLLKTLNGFIHPTGLSLYKVSNRGELRSQVVFGAEKCLVIRENFEVFPELMGVFREHHAADKGNIQIPVENGILTVMTVIESRSTTTYLVVHGGDAMNDSDGRMIDGMLQIYRNFCLLLQESQTDSLTGLANRKTFDECFSRVYELQPFDSGECPVEVDQRKPQNLSTYWIAMIDIDHFKSVNDRFGHLYGDEVLILLAHLLKNALRNDDLVFRFGGEEFVLMIRCQGREEAAGLLERLRKSVEKQVIPQVGQVTISMGATEMVRNTFAGTLLDYADKALYYSKQNGRNRLTFFEDMVSGGLATREVAPSENLDFF
;
A
#
# COMPACT_ATOMS: atom_id res chain seq x y z
N MET A 1 21.07 -21.48 -28.18
CA MET A 1 21.82 -20.20 -28.06
C MET A 1 20.85 -19.16 -27.52
N LEU A 2 21.09 -18.64 -26.34
CA LEU A 2 20.31 -17.57 -25.76
C LEU A 2 20.35 -16.35 -26.70
N ASN A 3 19.17 -15.90 -27.13
CA ASN A 3 19.06 -14.71 -27.98
C ASN A 3 19.30 -13.47 -27.10
N THR A 4 20.57 -13.07 -26.96
CA THR A 4 21.03 -11.95 -26.10
C THR A 4 20.24 -10.66 -26.30
N PRO A 5 19.83 -10.26 -27.55
CA PRO A 5 18.96 -9.10 -27.74
C PRO A 5 17.61 -9.24 -27.06
N PHE A 6 16.98 -10.41 -27.13
CA PHE A 6 15.69 -10.66 -26.50
C PHE A 6 15.75 -10.54 -24.96
N LEU A 7 16.82 -11.03 -24.35
CA LEU A 7 17.06 -10.89 -22.91
C LEU A 7 17.18 -9.42 -22.49
N LEU A 8 17.94 -8.62 -23.24
CA LEU A 8 18.11 -7.20 -22.98
C LEU A 8 16.78 -6.43 -23.11
N ASP A 9 15.98 -6.71 -24.13
CA ASP A 9 14.67 -6.07 -24.32
C ASP A 9 13.71 -6.41 -23.18
N GLN A 10 13.72 -7.65 -22.69
CA GLN A 10 12.91 -8.07 -21.54
C GLN A 10 13.36 -7.39 -20.24
N LEU A 11 14.68 -7.27 -20.02
CA LEU A 11 15.24 -6.57 -18.86
C LEU A 11 14.91 -5.06 -18.89
N VAL A 12 15.00 -4.43 -20.05
CA VAL A 12 14.60 -3.01 -20.22
C VAL A 12 13.11 -2.84 -19.93
N SER A 13 12.27 -3.73 -20.44
CA SER A 13 10.83 -3.72 -20.16
C SER A 13 10.55 -3.87 -18.65
N LEU A 14 11.24 -4.80 -17.98
CA LEU A 14 11.09 -5.08 -16.56
C LEU A 14 11.52 -3.88 -15.70
N THR A 15 12.60 -3.21 -16.05
CA THR A 15 13.13 -2.05 -15.30
C THR A 15 12.37 -0.75 -15.54
N GLY A 16 11.53 -0.67 -16.58
CA GLY A 16 10.66 0.47 -16.86
C GLY A 16 9.36 0.49 -16.04
N ILE A 17 8.99 -0.64 -15.43
CA ILE A 17 7.73 -0.81 -14.71
C ILE A 17 7.88 -0.26 -13.28
N ARG A 18 6.93 0.58 -12.86
CA ARG A 18 6.90 1.18 -11.51
C ARG A 18 5.79 0.62 -10.61
N ASP A 19 4.98 -0.27 -11.13
CA ASP A 19 3.93 -0.98 -10.41
C ASP A 19 4.38 -2.40 -10.08
N LEU A 20 4.24 -2.81 -8.81
CA LEU A 20 4.71 -4.11 -8.34
C LEU A 20 3.95 -5.28 -8.97
N GLU A 21 2.63 -5.15 -9.21
CA GLU A 21 1.84 -6.22 -9.84
C GLU A 21 2.22 -6.40 -11.32
N LEU A 22 2.43 -5.28 -12.02
CA LEU A 22 2.92 -5.33 -13.40
C LEU A 22 4.34 -5.90 -13.48
N LEU A 23 5.18 -5.62 -12.48
CA LEU A 23 6.52 -6.18 -12.38
C LEU A 23 6.48 -7.70 -12.18
N GLU A 24 5.57 -8.21 -11.33
CA GLU A 24 5.35 -9.64 -11.11
C GLU A 24 4.87 -10.34 -12.39
N VAL A 25 3.92 -9.74 -13.08
CA VAL A 25 3.45 -10.23 -14.39
C VAL A 25 4.59 -10.26 -15.42
N SER A 26 5.41 -9.21 -15.47
CA SER A 26 6.55 -9.14 -16.39
C SER A 26 7.61 -10.18 -16.05
N LEU A 27 7.91 -10.40 -14.76
CA LEU A 27 8.81 -11.46 -14.30
C LEU A 27 8.34 -12.84 -14.77
N LEU A 28 7.05 -13.18 -14.53
CA LEU A 28 6.50 -14.48 -14.94
C LEU A 28 6.54 -14.65 -16.47
N LYS A 29 6.19 -13.63 -17.24
CA LYS A 29 6.29 -13.66 -18.71
C LYS A 29 7.72 -13.92 -19.19
N THR A 30 8.67 -13.22 -18.59
CA THR A 30 10.08 -13.36 -18.93
C THR A 30 10.60 -14.76 -18.60
N LEU A 31 10.32 -15.26 -17.39
CA LEU A 31 10.70 -16.62 -16.99
C LEU A 31 10.08 -17.67 -17.91
N ASN A 32 8.79 -17.54 -18.22
CA ASN A 32 8.12 -18.46 -19.13
C ASN A 32 8.78 -18.53 -20.50
N GLY A 33 9.24 -17.37 -21.02
CA GLY A 33 9.95 -17.30 -22.31
C GLY A 33 11.30 -17.98 -22.33
N PHE A 34 11.91 -18.25 -21.16
CA PHE A 34 13.22 -18.88 -21.05
C PHE A 34 13.17 -20.36 -20.69
N ILE A 35 12.33 -20.73 -19.71
CA ILE A 35 12.34 -22.09 -19.14
C ILE A 35 11.20 -22.95 -19.64
N HIS A 36 10.18 -22.36 -20.32
CA HIS A 36 9.01 -23.05 -20.85
C HIS A 36 8.40 -24.10 -19.89
N PRO A 37 8.08 -23.70 -18.64
CA PRO A 37 7.53 -24.62 -17.65
C PRO A 37 6.10 -25.04 -18.00
N THR A 38 5.60 -26.12 -17.43
CA THR A 38 4.20 -26.53 -17.55
C THR A 38 3.27 -25.55 -16.84
N GLY A 39 3.73 -24.92 -15.75
CA GLY A 39 3.02 -23.88 -15.01
C GLY A 39 3.98 -22.98 -14.23
N LEU A 40 3.57 -21.73 -14.02
CA LEU A 40 4.37 -20.74 -13.32
C LEU A 40 3.46 -19.83 -12.51
N SER A 41 3.77 -19.68 -11.22
CA SER A 41 2.94 -18.89 -10.31
C SER A 41 3.78 -18.18 -9.25
N LEU A 42 3.33 -16.98 -8.86
CA LEU A 42 3.80 -16.30 -7.66
C LEU A 42 2.70 -16.33 -6.60
N TYR A 43 3.07 -16.70 -5.39
CA TYR A 43 2.16 -16.71 -4.23
C TYR A 43 2.66 -15.73 -3.17
N LYS A 44 1.78 -14.85 -2.71
CA LYS A 44 2.02 -14.04 -1.51
C LYS A 44 1.30 -14.66 -0.33
N VAL A 45 2.07 -15.02 0.68
CA VAL A 45 1.59 -15.75 1.86
C VAL A 45 1.88 -14.91 3.10
N SER A 46 0.89 -14.76 3.99
CA SER A 46 1.09 -14.09 5.27
C SER A 46 1.99 -14.93 6.19
N ASN A 47 2.57 -14.31 7.22
CA ASN A 47 3.36 -15.02 8.25
C ASN A 47 2.55 -16.07 9.03
N ARG A 48 1.23 -16.13 8.84
CA ARG A 48 0.36 -17.18 9.38
C ARG A 48 0.09 -18.32 8.40
N GLY A 49 0.74 -18.32 7.23
CA GLY A 49 0.52 -19.31 6.19
C GLY A 49 -0.77 -19.10 5.37
N GLU A 50 -1.40 -17.92 5.47
CA GLU A 50 -2.61 -17.58 4.72
C GLU A 50 -2.23 -16.95 3.38
N LEU A 51 -2.85 -17.41 2.30
CA LEU A 51 -2.70 -16.81 0.98
C LEU A 51 -3.34 -15.42 0.93
N ARG A 52 -2.62 -14.47 0.35
CA ARG A 52 -3.08 -13.09 0.16
C ARG A 52 -3.34 -12.76 -1.30
N SER A 53 -2.47 -13.23 -2.18
CA SER A 53 -2.64 -13.09 -3.63
C SER A 53 -1.84 -14.16 -4.36
N GLN A 54 -2.27 -14.44 -5.57
CA GLN A 54 -1.62 -15.36 -6.50
C GLN A 54 -1.57 -14.70 -7.87
N VAL A 55 -0.41 -14.76 -8.53
CA VAL A 55 -0.27 -14.41 -9.94
C VAL A 55 0.07 -15.69 -10.69
N VAL A 56 -0.78 -16.09 -11.63
CA VAL A 56 -0.63 -17.34 -12.41
C VAL A 56 -0.35 -16.96 -13.85
N PHE A 57 0.63 -17.61 -14.45
CA PHE A 57 0.84 -17.58 -15.89
C PHE A 57 0.05 -18.74 -16.53
N GLY A 58 -1.07 -18.41 -17.19
CA GLY A 58 -1.89 -19.35 -17.98
C GLY A 58 -1.48 -19.36 -19.45
N ALA A 59 -2.25 -20.05 -20.29
CA ALA A 59 -1.92 -20.36 -21.69
C ALA A 59 -1.44 -19.19 -22.58
N GLU A 60 -1.77 -17.94 -22.26
CA GLU A 60 -1.23 -16.73 -22.92
C GLU A 60 -1.32 -15.47 -22.06
N LYS A 61 -1.89 -15.55 -20.85
CA LYS A 61 -2.15 -14.40 -19.98
C LYS A 61 -1.75 -14.66 -18.54
N CYS A 62 -1.26 -13.63 -17.88
CA CYS A 62 -1.14 -13.64 -16.42
C CYS A 62 -2.47 -13.22 -15.78
N LEU A 63 -2.89 -13.95 -14.77
CA LEU A 63 -4.07 -13.67 -13.97
C LEU A 63 -3.64 -13.36 -12.54
N VAL A 64 -4.14 -12.26 -12.00
CA VAL A 64 -3.98 -11.90 -10.58
C VAL A 64 -5.23 -12.35 -9.84
N ILE A 65 -5.08 -13.28 -8.90
CA ILE A 65 -6.15 -13.89 -8.12
C ILE A 65 -6.00 -13.41 -6.68
N ARG A 66 -7.08 -12.90 -6.08
CA ARG A 66 -7.11 -12.41 -4.69
C ARG A 66 -8.07 -13.19 -3.80
N GLU A 67 -8.96 -13.99 -4.40
CA GLU A 67 -9.93 -14.85 -3.74
C GLU A 67 -10.06 -16.15 -4.55
N ASN A 68 -10.53 -17.23 -3.92
CA ASN A 68 -10.74 -18.53 -4.57
C ASN A 68 -9.47 -19.06 -5.26
N PHE A 69 -8.38 -19.15 -4.49
CA PHE A 69 -7.08 -19.59 -4.98
C PHE A 69 -7.12 -21.07 -5.42
N GLU A 70 -6.58 -21.33 -6.60
CA GLU A 70 -6.28 -22.70 -7.05
C GLU A 70 -4.85 -23.04 -6.63
N VAL A 71 -4.70 -23.88 -5.63
CA VAL A 71 -3.42 -24.22 -5.02
C VAL A 71 -3.26 -25.73 -4.95
N PHE A 72 -2.10 -26.23 -5.31
CA PHE A 72 -1.73 -27.61 -5.06
C PHE A 72 -1.75 -27.89 -3.56
N PRO A 73 -2.44 -28.95 -3.09
CA PRO A 73 -2.56 -29.24 -1.65
C PRO A 73 -1.19 -29.35 -0.95
N GLU A 74 -0.18 -29.83 -1.65
CA GLU A 74 1.19 -30.04 -1.17
C GLU A 74 1.89 -28.71 -0.82
N LEU A 75 1.52 -27.61 -1.50
CA LEU A 75 2.08 -26.28 -1.21
C LEU A 75 1.62 -25.72 0.12
N MET A 76 0.43 -26.09 0.58
CA MET A 76 -0.10 -25.59 1.85
C MET A 76 0.75 -26.01 3.07
N GLY A 77 1.37 -27.19 3.01
CA GLY A 77 2.36 -27.63 4.01
C GLY A 77 3.58 -26.72 4.02
N VAL A 78 4.17 -26.48 2.85
CA VAL A 78 5.34 -25.60 2.69
C VAL A 78 5.05 -24.20 3.16
N PHE A 79 3.90 -23.62 2.82
CA PHE A 79 3.55 -22.26 3.22
C PHE A 79 3.36 -22.10 4.73
N ARG A 80 3.01 -23.17 5.45
CA ARG A 80 2.87 -23.17 6.93
C ARG A 80 4.18 -23.42 7.67
N GLU A 81 5.02 -24.28 7.12
CA GLU A 81 6.24 -24.75 7.79
C GLU A 81 7.46 -23.87 7.49
N HIS A 82 7.45 -23.13 6.38
CA HIS A 82 8.63 -22.44 5.86
C HIS A 82 8.99 -21.12 6.57
N HIS A 83 8.35 -20.79 7.69
CA HIS A 83 8.78 -19.66 8.54
C HIS A 83 10.08 -19.92 9.32
N ALA A 84 10.72 -21.08 9.16
CA ALA A 84 11.79 -21.50 10.05
C ALA A 84 13.05 -22.01 9.36
N ALA A 85 13.65 -21.41 8.41
CA ALA A 85 15.06 -21.70 8.18
C ALA A 85 15.58 -22.55 7.03
N ASP A 86 15.07 -22.58 5.83
CA ASP A 86 16.05 -22.99 4.79
C ASP A 86 15.85 -22.25 3.48
N LYS A 87 16.87 -21.47 3.07
CA LYS A 87 16.87 -20.64 1.86
C LYS A 87 17.12 -21.47 0.58
N GLY A 88 16.78 -22.76 0.60
CA GLY A 88 16.95 -23.66 -0.52
C GLY A 88 15.70 -23.78 -1.39
N ASN A 89 15.88 -24.20 -2.64
CA ASN A 89 14.79 -24.57 -3.52
C ASN A 89 14.17 -25.88 -3.04
N ILE A 90 12.86 -25.91 -2.80
CA ILE A 90 12.13 -27.12 -2.39
C ILE A 90 11.54 -27.75 -3.64
N GLN A 91 11.79 -29.03 -3.83
CA GLN A 91 11.19 -29.82 -4.89
C GLN A 91 10.14 -30.76 -4.31
N ILE A 92 8.92 -30.71 -4.84
CA ILE A 92 7.78 -31.50 -4.39
C ILE A 92 7.27 -32.31 -5.58
N PRO A 93 7.31 -33.64 -5.51
CA PRO A 93 6.72 -34.47 -6.55
C PRO A 93 5.17 -34.38 -6.48
N VAL A 94 4.54 -34.24 -7.64
CA VAL A 94 3.09 -34.22 -7.82
C VAL A 94 2.69 -35.22 -8.93
N GLU A 95 1.40 -35.54 -9.08
CA GLU A 95 0.94 -36.52 -10.05
C GLU A 95 1.48 -36.31 -11.48
N ASN A 96 1.61 -35.04 -11.90
CA ASN A 96 2.00 -34.67 -13.26
C ASN A 96 3.33 -33.94 -13.33
N GLY A 97 4.30 -34.25 -12.45
CA GLY A 97 5.61 -33.64 -12.50
C GLY A 97 6.18 -33.25 -11.16
N ILE A 98 6.95 -32.17 -11.14
CA ILE A 98 7.64 -31.66 -9.96
C ILE A 98 7.31 -30.18 -9.81
N LEU A 99 6.91 -29.78 -8.60
CA LEU A 99 6.83 -28.36 -8.20
C LEU A 99 8.16 -27.96 -7.59
N THR A 100 8.78 -26.93 -8.13
CA THR A 100 9.94 -26.29 -7.50
C THR A 100 9.51 -24.98 -6.87
N VAL A 101 9.63 -24.88 -5.55
CA VAL A 101 9.26 -23.71 -4.76
C VAL A 101 10.52 -22.93 -4.39
N MET A 102 10.52 -21.65 -4.68
CA MET A 102 11.64 -20.74 -4.43
C MET A 102 11.15 -19.52 -3.67
N THR A 103 11.84 -19.13 -2.60
CA THR A 103 11.54 -17.88 -1.89
C THR A 103 12.05 -16.70 -2.71
N VAL A 104 11.13 -15.79 -3.04
CA VAL A 104 11.44 -14.59 -3.83
C VAL A 104 11.79 -13.42 -2.93
N ILE A 105 10.87 -13.00 -2.06
CA ILE A 105 11.05 -11.91 -1.11
C ILE A 105 10.37 -12.29 0.21
N GLU A 106 11.05 -12.00 1.31
CA GLU A 106 10.51 -12.11 2.65
C GLU A 106 10.38 -10.71 3.26
N SER A 107 9.20 -10.38 3.75
CA SER A 107 8.92 -9.14 4.46
C SER A 107 8.41 -9.43 5.87
N ARG A 108 8.22 -8.37 6.68
CA ARG A 108 7.72 -8.53 8.07
C ARG A 108 6.34 -9.18 8.18
N SER A 109 5.53 -9.12 7.14
CA SER A 109 4.13 -9.59 7.19
C SER A 109 3.81 -10.65 6.15
N THR A 110 4.60 -10.77 5.09
CA THR A 110 4.33 -11.66 3.96
C THR A 110 5.61 -12.21 3.35
N THR A 111 5.54 -13.42 2.82
CA THR A 111 6.58 -14.03 2.01
C THR A 111 6.03 -14.28 0.60
N THR A 112 6.81 -13.94 -0.42
CA THR A 112 6.49 -14.22 -1.82
C THR A 112 7.28 -15.45 -2.27
N TYR A 113 6.56 -16.43 -2.83
CA TYR A 113 7.13 -17.65 -3.39
C TYR A 113 6.90 -17.71 -4.89
N LEU A 114 7.93 -18.09 -5.62
CA LEU A 114 7.81 -18.54 -7.00
C LEU A 114 7.64 -20.05 -6.99
N VAL A 115 6.61 -20.54 -7.69
CA VAL A 115 6.37 -21.96 -7.90
C VAL A 115 6.48 -22.24 -9.38
N VAL A 116 7.40 -23.12 -9.74
CA VAL A 116 7.62 -23.61 -11.10
C VAL A 116 7.13 -25.04 -11.19
N HIS A 117 6.20 -25.32 -12.09
CA HIS A 117 5.73 -26.67 -12.39
C HIS A 117 6.43 -27.17 -13.65
N GLY A 118 7.12 -28.27 -13.57
CA GLY A 118 7.81 -28.94 -14.67
C GLY A 118 7.51 -30.43 -14.72
N GLY A 119 7.69 -31.06 -15.88
CA GLY A 119 7.56 -32.52 -16.02
C GLY A 119 8.68 -33.27 -15.29
N ASP A 120 9.88 -32.69 -15.27
CA ASP A 120 11.09 -33.21 -14.66
C ASP A 120 11.68 -32.23 -13.62
N ALA A 121 12.67 -32.70 -12.87
CA ALA A 121 13.45 -31.84 -11.99
C ALA A 121 14.14 -30.73 -12.79
N MET A 122 14.13 -29.52 -12.22
CA MET A 122 14.75 -28.36 -12.84
C MET A 122 16.26 -28.60 -13.04
N ASN A 123 16.75 -28.35 -14.24
CA ASN A 123 18.17 -28.48 -14.53
C ASN A 123 18.95 -27.27 -13.97
N ASP A 124 20.28 -27.44 -13.80
CA ASP A 124 21.15 -26.42 -13.23
C ASP A 124 21.19 -25.11 -14.05
N SER A 125 20.97 -25.18 -15.36
CA SER A 125 20.97 -23.99 -16.22
C SER A 125 19.73 -23.14 -15.97
N ASP A 126 18.55 -23.76 -15.91
CA ASP A 126 17.29 -23.07 -15.64
C ASP A 126 17.26 -22.52 -14.21
N GLY A 127 17.79 -23.29 -13.24
CA GLY A 127 17.95 -22.84 -11.86
C GLY A 127 18.77 -21.55 -11.76
N ARG A 128 19.96 -21.51 -12.39
CA ARG A 128 20.79 -20.29 -12.41
C ARG A 128 20.13 -19.12 -13.14
N MET A 129 19.33 -19.39 -14.20
CA MET A 129 18.60 -18.35 -14.92
C MET A 129 17.52 -17.73 -14.00
N ILE A 130 16.75 -18.57 -13.33
CA ILE A 130 15.71 -18.12 -12.39
C ILE A 130 16.35 -17.32 -11.26
N ASP A 131 17.40 -17.83 -10.64
CA ASP A 131 18.09 -17.12 -9.54
C ASP A 131 18.59 -15.74 -9.97
N GLY A 132 19.16 -15.63 -11.17
CA GLY A 132 19.57 -14.35 -11.74
C GLY A 132 18.39 -13.38 -11.93
N MET A 133 17.29 -13.86 -12.49
CA MET A 133 16.10 -13.05 -12.69
C MET A 133 15.44 -12.65 -11.35
N LEU A 134 15.39 -13.54 -10.36
CA LEU A 134 14.90 -13.23 -9.03
C LEU A 134 15.80 -12.21 -8.31
N GLN A 135 17.12 -12.28 -8.53
CA GLN A 135 18.04 -11.28 -8.00
C GLN A 135 17.74 -9.88 -8.57
N ILE A 136 17.56 -9.78 -9.89
CA ILE A 136 17.20 -8.53 -10.56
C ILE A 136 15.85 -8.02 -10.03
N TYR A 137 14.86 -8.90 -9.93
CA TYR A 137 13.55 -8.57 -9.39
C TYR A 137 13.64 -8.04 -7.94
N ARG A 138 14.38 -8.73 -7.05
CA ARG A 138 14.60 -8.29 -5.66
C ARG A 138 15.24 -6.91 -5.59
N ASN A 139 16.31 -6.69 -6.35
CA ASN A 139 16.98 -5.39 -6.40
C ASN A 139 16.05 -4.28 -6.86
N PHE A 140 15.20 -4.57 -7.84
CA PHE A 140 14.26 -3.60 -8.36
C PHE A 140 13.12 -3.31 -7.35
N CYS A 141 12.61 -4.32 -6.66
CA CYS A 141 11.65 -4.13 -5.57
C CYS A 141 12.21 -3.27 -4.44
N LEU A 142 13.49 -3.45 -4.08
CA LEU A 142 14.17 -2.60 -3.09
C LEU A 142 14.23 -1.14 -3.55
N LEU A 143 14.63 -0.90 -4.81
CA LEU A 143 14.67 0.45 -5.38
C LEU A 143 13.28 1.11 -5.44
N LEU A 144 12.24 0.33 -5.79
CA LEU A 144 10.86 0.82 -5.75
C LEU A 144 10.46 1.18 -4.34
N GLN A 145 10.74 0.31 -3.36
CA GLN A 145 10.42 0.55 -1.96
C GLN A 145 11.14 1.79 -1.42
N GLU A 146 12.43 1.97 -1.71
CA GLU A 146 13.18 3.17 -1.35
C GLU A 146 12.60 4.43 -2.00
N SER A 147 12.11 4.34 -3.24
CA SER A 147 11.45 5.44 -3.95
C SER A 147 10.06 5.77 -3.41
N GLN A 148 9.39 4.83 -2.73
CA GLN A 148 8.00 4.93 -2.26
C GLN A 148 7.88 5.23 -0.77
N THR A 149 8.97 5.11 -0.01
CA THR A 149 8.97 5.33 1.44
C THR A 149 9.84 6.52 1.84
N ASP A 150 9.50 7.11 2.97
CA ASP A 150 10.33 8.09 3.66
C ASP A 150 11.45 7.37 4.43
N SER A 151 12.69 7.73 4.18
CA SER A 151 13.87 7.04 4.72
C SER A 151 14.00 7.12 6.24
N LEU A 152 13.46 8.16 6.88
CA LEU A 152 13.54 8.35 8.32
C LEU A 152 12.48 7.52 9.06
N THR A 153 11.24 7.60 8.61
CA THR A 153 10.09 7.02 9.32
C THR A 153 9.67 5.66 8.78
N GLY A 154 10.09 5.30 7.56
CA GLY A 154 9.64 4.08 6.87
C GLY A 154 8.15 4.08 6.50
N LEU A 155 7.48 5.23 6.56
CA LEU A 155 6.12 5.42 6.07
C LEU A 155 6.14 5.65 4.57
N ALA A 156 5.00 5.44 3.91
CA ALA A 156 4.85 5.84 2.52
C ALA A 156 5.08 7.35 2.37
N ASN A 157 5.71 7.75 1.27
CA ASN A 157 5.99 9.15 1.01
C ASN A 157 4.86 9.82 0.21
N ARG A 158 4.99 11.13 -0.05
CA ARG A 158 4.01 11.91 -0.80
C ARG A 158 3.73 11.35 -2.19
N LYS A 159 4.75 10.84 -2.89
CA LYS A 159 4.57 10.27 -4.23
C LYS A 159 3.67 9.04 -4.19
N THR A 160 3.85 8.19 -3.19
CA THR A 160 3.02 6.99 -2.99
C THR A 160 1.57 7.35 -2.64
N PHE A 161 1.33 8.51 -2.00
CA PHE A 161 -0.02 8.99 -1.75
C PHE A 161 -0.80 9.19 -3.06
N ASP A 162 -0.22 9.84 -4.06
CA ASP A 162 -0.90 10.11 -5.35
C ASP A 162 -1.28 8.80 -6.07
N GLU A 163 -0.40 7.79 -6.03
CA GLU A 163 -0.65 6.46 -6.58
C GLU A 163 -1.77 5.72 -5.81
N CYS A 164 -1.73 5.76 -4.48
CA CYS A 164 -2.75 5.13 -3.62
C CYS A 164 -4.09 5.84 -3.73
N PHE A 165 -4.11 7.18 -3.80
CA PHE A 165 -5.32 7.97 -3.95
C PHE A 165 -6.07 7.59 -5.23
N SER A 166 -5.37 7.55 -6.37
CA SER A 166 -5.96 7.19 -7.65
C SER A 166 -6.60 5.80 -7.60
N ARG A 167 -5.89 4.82 -7.02
CA ARG A 167 -6.40 3.45 -6.86
C ARG A 167 -7.64 3.37 -5.95
N VAL A 168 -7.63 4.06 -4.81
CA VAL A 168 -8.77 4.09 -3.89
C VAL A 168 -9.95 4.79 -4.53
N TYR A 169 -9.70 5.85 -5.28
CA TYR A 169 -10.73 6.62 -5.98
C TYR A 169 -11.43 5.79 -7.07
N GLU A 170 -10.69 4.98 -7.82
CA GLU A 170 -11.22 4.08 -8.84
C GLU A 170 -12.02 2.90 -8.26
N LEU A 171 -11.62 2.41 -7.08
CA LEU A 171 -12.25 1.26 -6.41
C LEU A 171 -13.51 1.62 -5.60
N GLN A 172 -13.86 2.90 -5.45
CA GLN A 172 -15.11 3.28 -4.79
C GLN A 172 -16.31 2.80 -5.62
N PRO A 173 -17.25 2.02 -5.04
CA PRO A 173 -18.40 1.51 -5.77
C PRO A 173 -19.17 2.69 -6.37
N PHE A 174 -19.37 2.67 -7.66
CA PHE A 174 -20.22 3.60 -8.38
C PHE A 174 -21.68 3.33 -7.95
N ASP A 175 -22.21 4.15 -7.09
CA ASP A 175 -23.66 4.32 -6.98
C ASP A 175 -24.10 5.15 -8.20
N SER A 176 -24.12 4.51 -9.35
CA SER A 176 -24.78 5.05 -10.53
C SER A 176 -26.27 4.97 -10.24
N GLY A 177 -26.89 6.12 -9.94
CA GLY A 177 -28.33 6.24 -9.74
C GLY A 177 -29.19 5.82 -10.93
N GLU A 178 -28.67 5.01 -11.84
CA GLU A 178 -29.32 4.45 -13.01
C GLU A 178 -28.88 3.00 -13.30
N CYS A 179 -29.08 2.11 -12.34
CA CYS A 179 -29.13 0.69 -12.65
C CYS A 179 -30.27 0.04 -11.84
N PRO A 180 -31.39 -0.35 -12.48
CA PRO A 180 -32.44 -1.12 -11.81
C PRO A 180 -32.01 -2.60 -11.79
N VAL A 181 -31.00 -2.93 -11.03
CA VAL A 181 -30.79 -4.30 -10.56
C VAL A 181 -31.42 -4.35 -9.20
N GLU A 182 -32.43 -5.23 -9.05
CA GLU A 182 -33.09 -5.53 -7.78
C GLU A 182 -32.01 -5.90 -6.74
N VAL A 183 -31.56 -4.91 -5.98
CA VAL A 183 -30.63 -5.11 -4.87
C VAL A 183 -31.46 -5.69 -3.73
N ASP A 184 -31.11 -6.91 -3.31
CA ASP A 184 -31.69 -7.55 -2.13
C ASP A 184 -31.54 -6.62 -0.91
N GLN A 185 -32.63 -5.97 -0.52
CA GLN A 185 -32.71 -4.96 0.57
C GLN A 185 -32.39 -5.56 1.95
N ARG A 186 -31.97 -6.82 2.05
CA ARG A 186 -31.71 -7.53 3.33
C ARG A 186 -30.28 -7.50 3.82
N LYS A 187 -29.32 -6.97 3.04
CA LYS A 187 -27.94 -6.74 3.52
C LYS A 187 -27.80 -5.26 3.82
N PRO A 188 -27.44 -4.86 5.06
CA PRO A 188 -27.02 -3.51 5.32
C PRO A 188 -25.81 -3.22 4.44
N GLN A 189 -25.96 -2.32 3.48
CA GLN A 189 -24.83 -1.81 2.73
C GLN A 189 -23.95 -1.08 3.75
N ASN A 190 -22.83 -1.68 4.13
CA ASN A 190 -21.77 -1.01 4.89
C ASN A 190 -21.14 0.03 3.95
N LEU A 191 -21.82 1.17 3.82
CA LEU A 191 -21.34 2.34 3.09
C LEU A 191 -20.19 2.97 3.88
N SER A 192 -19.03 2.34 3.79
CA SER A 192 -17.81 2.95 4.34
C SER A 192 -17.28 3.97 3.35
N THR A 193 -16.99 5.16 3.83
CA THR A 193 -16.37 6.26 3.09
C THR A 193 -14.92 6.42 3.47
N TYR A 194 -14.12 7.00 2.58
CA TYR A 194 -12.75 7.36 2.89
C TYR A 194 -12.67 8.79 3.43
N TRP A 195 -11.76 8.99 4.36
CA TRP A 195 -11.45 10.28 4.97
C TRP A 195 -9.97 10.58 4.79
N ILE A 196 -9.66 11.80 4.47
CA ILE A 196 -8.28 12.31 4.42
C ILE A 196 -8.08 13.20 5.64
N ALA A 197 -6.99 12.96 6.38
CA ALA A 197 -6.60 13.81 7.50
C ALA A 197 -5.14 14.23 7.36
N MET A 198 -4.89 15.54 7.39
CA MET A 198 -3.56 16.11 7.52
C MET A 198 -3.22 16.32 8.99
N ILE A 199 -2.00 16.00 9.35
CA ILE A 199 -1.46 16.04 10.71
C ILE A 199 -0.14 16.82 10.69
N ASP A 200 0.05 17.63 11.70
CA ASP A 200 1.29 18.37 11.90
C ASP A 200 1.63 18.42 13.39
N ILE A 201 2.93 18.32 13.70
CA ILE A 201 3.42 18.32 15.08
C ILE A 201 3.47 19.75 15.59
N ASP A 202 2.73 20.02 16.65
CA ASP A 202 2.67 21.34 17.24
C ASP A 202 4.05 21.78 17.76
N HIS A 203 4.47 22.97 17.36
CA HIS A 203 5.73 23.57 17.80
C HIS A 203 6.99 22.74 17.47
N PHE A 204 6.99 21.92 16.42
CA PHE A 204 8.11 21.05 16.05
C PHE A 204 9.41 21.81 15.83
N LYS A 205 9.34 23.00 15.23
CA LYS A 205 10.50 23.87 15.09
C LYS A 205 11.14 24.18 16.44
N SER A 206 10.33 24.43 17.48
CA SER A 206 10.87 24.70 18.83
C SER A 206 11.55 23.47 19.44
N VAL A 207 11.12 22.26 19.10
CA VAL A 207 11.80 21.01 19.48
C VAL A 207 13.19 20.98 18.84
N ASN A 208 13.27 21.21 17.53
CA ASN A 208 14.54 21.23 16.81
C ASN A 208 15.49 22.34 17.33
N ASP A 209 14.96 23.54 17.54
CA ASP A 209 15.78 24.70 17.99
C ASP A 209 16.32 24.49 19.41
N ARG A 210 15.57 23.80 20.29
CA ARG A 210 15.94 23.57 21.68
C ARG A 210 16.79 22.34 21.91
N PHE A 211 16.48 21.24 21.23
CA PHE A 211 17.08 19.93 21.52
C PHE A 211 17.96 19.40 20.38
N GLY A 212 17.90 20.05 19.21
CA GLY A 212 18.62 19.64 18.00
C GLY A 212 17.82 18.67 17.13
N HIS A 213 18.25 18.55 15.87
CA HIS A 213 17.55 17.76 14.84
C HIS A 213 17.46 16.27 15.18
N LEU A 214 18.42 15.70 15.90
CA LEU A 214 18.37 14.29 16.31
C LEU A 214 17.14 13.99 17.17
N TYR A 215 16.79 14.87 18.09
CA TYR A 215 15.58 14.72 18.89
C TYR A 215 14.31 14.96 18.08
N GLY A 216 14.36 15.88 17.11
CA GLY A 216 13.29 16.05 16.14
C GLY A 216 13.04 14.77 15.34
N ASP A 217 14.09 14.11 14.88
CA ASP A 217 14.01 12.84 14.16
C ASP A 217 13.40 11.73 15.05
N GLU A 218 13.78 11.66 16.33
CA GLU A 218 13.18 10.71 17.29
C GLU A 218 11.67 10.98 17.48
N VAL A 219 11.25 12.23 17.54
CA VAL A 219 9.83 12.62 17.62
C VAL A 219 9.08 12.17 16.37
N LEU A 220 9.65 12.38 15.18
CA LEU A 220 9.06 11.94 13.91
C LEU A 220 8.91 10.42 13.81
N ILE A 221 9.95 9.68 14.19
CA ILE A 221 9.94 8.21 14.21
C ILE A 221 8.88 7.70 15.19
N LEU A 222 8.83 8.29 16.40
CA LEU A 222 7.84 7.89 17.40
C LEU A 222 6.41 8.16 16.92
N LEU A 223 6.15 9.34 16.36
CA LEU A 223 4.83 9.67 15.81
C LEU A 223 4.45 8.69 14.69
N ALA A 224 5.36 8.40 13.77
CA ALA A 224 5.12 7.43 12.72
C ALA A 224 4.72 6.04 13.25
N HIS A 225 5.41 5.58 14.32
CA HIS A 225 5.08 4.32 15.01
C HIS A 225 3.69 4.38 15.67
N LEU A 226 3.35 5.48 16.36
CA LEU A 226 2.05 5.65 17.01
C LEU A 226 0.92 5.62 15.97
N LEU A 227 1.08 6.36 14.86
CA LEU A 227 0.11 6.39 13.77
C LEU A 227 -0.08 5.00 13.19
N LYS A 228 1.01 4.32 12.83
CA LYS A 228 0.96 2.98 12.21
C LYS A 228 0.33 1.92 13.10
N ASN A 229 0.60 1.97 14.41
CA ASN A 229 0.07 0.97 15.37
C ASN A 229 -1.41 1.19 15.71
N ALA A 230 -1.93 2.39 15.56
CA ALA A 230 -3.31 2.71 15.88
C ALA A 230 -4.27 2.54 14.69
N LEU A 231 -3.73 2.39 13.48
CA LEU A 231 -4.46 2.21 12.24
C LEU A 231 -4.66 0.73 11.90
N ARG A 232 -5.71 0.45 11.12
CA ARG A 232 -5.99 -0.89 10.56
C ARG A 232 -5.07 -1.15 9.36
N ASN A 233 -4.98 -2.40 8.92
CA ASN A 233 -4.17 -2.76 7.74
C ASN A 233 -4.65 -2.10 6.44
N ASP A 234 -5.93 -1.74 6.36
CA ASP A 234 -6.53 -1.09 5.19
C ASP A 234 -6.43 0.44 5.23
N ASP A 235 -6.03 1.01 6.38
CA ASP A 235 -5.76 2.43 6.52
C ASP A 235 -4.34 2.74 6.07
N LEU A 236 -4.15 3.88 5.43
CA LEU A 236 -2.86 4.29 4.90
C LEU A 236 -2.34 5.52 5.64
N VAL A 237 -1.03 5.54 5.89
CA VAL A 237 -0.32 6.65 6.51
C VAL A 237 0.88 7.03 5.67
N PHE A 238 1.02 8.34 5.44
CA PHE A 238 2.06 8.94 4.60
C PHE A 238 2.80 10.02 5.36
N ARG A 239 4.08 10.15 5.12
CA ARG A 239 4.84 11.35 5.48
C ARG A 239 4.96 12.24 4.25
N PHE A 240 4.36 13.43 4.32
CA PHE A 240 4.31 14.36 3.18
C PHE A 240 5.58 15.21 3.07
N GLY A 241 6.21 15.51 4.19
CA GLY A 241 7.46 16.26 4.26
C GLY A 241 7.65 16.87 5.66
N GLY A 242 8.90 17.15 6.03
CA GLY A 242 9.17 17.79 7.32
C GLY A 242 8.45 17.10 8.48
N GLU A 243 7.49 17.80 9.06
CA GLU A 243 6.67 17.42 10.22
C GLU A 243 5.22 17.06 9.86
N GLU A 244 4.91 16.96 8.55
CA GLU A 244 3.57 16.77 8.04
C GLU A 244 3.30 15.29 7.68
N PHE A 245 2.17 14.77 8.15
CA PHE A 245 1.67 13.43 7.85
C PHE A 245 0.26 13.50 7.26
N VAL A 246 -0.06 12.53 6.41
CA VAL A 246 -1.41 12.38 5.84
C VAL A 246 -1.91 10.98 6.12
N LEU A 247 -3.16 10.88 6.55
CA LEU A 247 -3.87 9.63 6.70
C LEU A 247 -4.94 9.51 5.62
N MET A 248 -5.11 8.32 5.12
CA MET A 248 -6.27 7.93 4.33
C MET A 248 -6.92 6.75 5.05
N ILE A 249 -8.06 6.99 5.68
CA ILE A 249 -8.74 6.04 6.56
C ILE A 249 -10.13 5.70 6.04
N ARG A 250 -10.54 4.46 6.24
CA ARG A 250 -11.85 3.96 5.82
C ARG A 250 -12.77 3.84 7.03
N CYS A 251 -13.87 4.62 7.05
CA CYS A 251 -14.80 4.69 8.17
C CYS A 251 -16.27 4.59 7.69
N GLN A 252 -17.16 4.11 8.57
CA GLN A 252 -18.61 4.05 8.32
C GLN A 252 -19.29 5.41 8.49
N GLY A 253 -18.55 6.49 8.41
CA GLY A 253 -19.03 7.84 8.52
C GLY A 253 -18.18 8.69 9.45
N ARG A 254 -18.64 9.92 9.63
CA ARG A 254 -17.91 10.97 10.34
C ARG A 254 -17.64 10.64 11.81
N GLU A 255 -18.59 10.04 12.51
CA GLU A 255 -18.42 9.74 13.95
C GLU A 255 -17.29 8.74 14.19
N GLU A 256 -17.18 7.69 13.34
CA GLU A 256 -16.09 6.73 13.43
C GLU A 256 -14.76 7.38 13.08
N ALA A 257 -14.70 8.22 12.04
CA ALA A 257 -13.51 8.96 11.68
C ALA A 257 -13.07 9.91 12.82
N ALA A 258 -14.00 10.66 13.41
CA ALA A 258 -13.72 11.53 14.55
C ALA A 258 -13.21 10.73 15.76
N GLY A 259 -13.82 9.61 16.07
CA GLY A 259 -13.40 8.75 17.17
C GLY A 259 -11.99 8.18 16.99
N LEU A 260 -11.65 7.76 15.75
CA LEU A 260 -10.32 7.26 15.41
C LEU A 260 -9.27 8.38 15.54
N LEU A 261 -9.52 9.52 14.86
CA LEU A 261 -8.58 10.63 14.79
C LEU A 261 -8.34 11.25 16.17
N GLU A 262 -9.40 11.41 16.97
CA GLU A 262 -9.28 11.95 18.33
C GLU A 262 -8.56 10.98 19.29
N ARG A 263 -8.72 9.65 19.09
CA ARG A 263 -7.95 8.65 19.81
C ARG A 263 -6.47 8.74 19.46
N LEU A 264 -6.13 8.95 18.19
CA LEU A 264 -4.75 9.18 17.73
C LEU A 264 -4.16 10.42 18.40
N ARG A 265 -4.86 11.56 18.32
CA ARG A 265 -4.43 12.82 18.94
C ARG A 265 -4.11 12.62 20.43
N LYS A 266 -5.04 12.01 21.17
CA LYS A 266 -4.87 11.74 22.61
C LYS A 266 -3.75 10.75 22.90
N SER A 267 -3.49 9.82 22.01
CA SER A 267 -2.37 8.88 22.13
C SER A 267 -1.03 9.60 22.05
N VAL A 268 -0.90 10.55 21.12
CA VAL A 268 0.30 11.39 21.00
C VAL A 268 0.45 12.32 22.21
N GLU A 269 -0.62 13.00 22.60
CA GLU A 269 -0.63 13.91 23.77
C GLU A 269 -0.19 13.20 25.06
N LYS A 270 -0.53 11.93 25.25
CA LYS A 270 -0.16 11.15 26.44
C LYS A 270 1.27 10.65 26.42
N GLN A 271 1.90 10.64 25.26
CA GLN A 271 3.25 10.12 25.10
C GLN A 271 4.27 11.12 25.67
N VAL A 272 5.09 10.64 26.58
CA VAL A 272 6.23 11.41 27.10
C VAL A 272 7.49 10.96 26.37
N ILE A 273 8.12 11.88 25.68
CA ILE A 273 9.37 11.64 24.93
C ILE A 273 10.54 12.01 25.86
N PRO A 274 11.48 11.09 26.12
CA PRO A 274 12.63 11.39 26.96
C PRO A 274 13.31 12.70 26.54
N GLN A 275 13.62 13.58 27.47
CA GLN A 275 14.26 14.88 27.32
C GLN A 275 13.43 15.96 26.61
N VAL A 276 12.58 15.62 25.64
CA VAL A 276 11.71 16.58 24.94
C VAL A 276 10.45 16.89 25.76
N GLY A 277 9.92 15.91 26.45
CA GLY A 277 8.65 16.02 27.17
C GLY A 277 7.45 15.61 26.32
N GLN A 278 6.33 16.30 26.50
CA GLN A 278 5.12 16.07 25.73
C GLN A 278 5.13 16.89 24.43
N VAL A 279 4.70 16.25 23.36
CA VAL A 279 4.37 16.90 22.09
C VAL A 279 2.89 16.67 21.79
N THR A 280 2.29 17.61 21.06
CA THR A 280 0.92 17.46 20.58
C THR A 280 0.86 17.56 19.07
N ILE A 281 -0.27 17.19 18.51
CA ILE A 281 -0.51 17.28 17.07
C ILE A 281 -1.80 18.06 16.81
N SER A 282 -1.78 18.87 15.77
CA SER A 282 -2.98 19.44 15.18
C SER A 282 -3.40 18.64 13.96
N MET A 283 -4.69 18.53 13.75
CA MET A 283 -5.25 17.72 12.68
C MET A 283 -6.36 18.48 11.94
N GLY A 284 -6.37 18.34 10.62
CA GLY A 284 -7.46 18.78 9.75
C GLY A 284 -7.95 17.61 8.91
N ALA A 285 -9.24 17.38 8.85
CA ALA A 285 -9.81 16.24 8.13
C ALA A 285 -10.95 16.65 7.21
N THR A 286 -11.14 15.88 6.13
CA THR A 286 -12.26 16.01 5.20
C THR A 286 -12.70 14.66 4.66
N GLU A 287 -13.97 14.54 4.32
CA GLU A 287 -14.52 13.36 3.65
C GLU A 287 -14.07 13.33 2.19
N MET A 288 -13.69 12.15 1.71
CA MET A 288 -13.37 11.92 0.30
C MET A 288 -14.66 11.85 -0.52
N VAL A 289 -15.04 12.98 -1.09
CA VAL A 289 -16.26 13.12 -1.91
C VAL A 289 -15.93 12.83 -3.38
N ARG A 290 -16.88 12.23 -4.09
CA ARG A 290 -16.78 11.95 -5.53
C ARG A 290 -16.53 13.22 -6.34
N ASN A 291 -15.89 13.04 -7.48
CA ASN A 291 -15.57 14.13 -8.43
C ASN A 291 -14.72 15.26 -7.81
N THR A 292 -13.95 14.94 -6.77
CA THR A 292 -13.03 15.87 -6.14
C THR A 292 -11.60 15.39 -6.35
N PHE A 293 -10.74 16.21 -6.91
CA PHE A 293 -9.33 15.87 -7.11
C PHE A 293 -8.57 15.75 -5.78
N ALA A 294 -7.52 14.92 -5.77
CA ALA A 294 -6.65 14.74 -4.60
C ALA A 294 -6.16 16.06 -4.02
N GLY A 295 -5.69 16.96 -4.89
CA GLY A 295 -5.20 18.28 -4.50
C GLY A 295 -6.24 19.12 -3.79
N THR A 296 -7.51 19.08 -4.22
CA THR A 296 -8.61 19.82 -3.59
C THR A 296 -8.94 19.25 -2.21
N LEU A 297 -8.92 17.93 -2.05
CA LEU A 297 -9.17 17.29 -0.76
C LEU A 297 -8.04 17.55 0.23
N LEU A 298 -6.80 17.55 -0.24
CA LEU A 298 -5.65 17.95 0.58
C LEU A 298 -5.74 19.43 0.99
N ASP A 299 -6.15 20.33 0.09
CA ASP A 299 -6.36 21.74 0.41
C ASP A 299 -7.47 21.94 1.46
N TYR A 300 -8.55 21.16 1.38
CA TYR A 300 -9.61 21.19 2.41
C TYR A 300 -9.11 20.71 3.77
N ALA A 301 -8.34 19.61 3.80
CA ALA A 301 -7.75 19.11 5.03
C ALA A 301 -6.71 20.10 5.59
N ASP A 302 -5.91 20.75 4.73
CA ASP A 302 -4.93 21.76 5.13
C ASP A 302 -5.60 23.02 5.73
N LYS A 303 -6.67 23.53 5.10
CA LYS A 303 -7.48 24.63 5.65
C LYS A 303 -8.00 24.29 7.05
N ALA A 304 -8.47 23.08 7.27
CA ALA A 304 -8.94 22.60 8.56
C ALA A 304 -7.79 22.44 9.57
N LEU A 305 -6.64 21.96 9.16
CA LEU A 305 -5.41 21.87 9.96
C LEU A 305 -4.92 23.28 10.36
N TYR A 306 -4.91 24.19 9.42
CA TYR A 306 -4.53 25.58 9.70
C TYR A 306 -5.46 26.23 10.73
N TYR A 307 -6.78 25.99 10.61
CA TYR A 307 -7.74 26.42 11.62
C TYR A 307 -7.44 25.82 13.00
N SER A 308 -7.11 24.52 13.06
CA SER A 308 -6.71 23.86 14.30
C SER A 308 -5.49 24.54 14.94
N LYS A 309 -4.47 24.85 14.14
CA LYS A 309 -3.25 25.54 14.60
C LYS A 309 -3.52 26.95 15.12
N GLN A 310 -4.42 27.69 14.48
CA GLN A 310 -4.78 29.06 14.91
C GLN A 310 -5.67 29.10 16.16
N ASN A 311 -6.47 28.07 16.38
CA ASN A 311 -7.45 28.06 17.48
C ASN A 311 -6.98 27.27 18.70
N GLY A 312 -5.67 27.26 18.99
CA GLY A 312 -5.09 26.73 20.23
C GLY A 312 -4.36 25.40 20.08
N ARG A 313 -4.21 24.87 18.85
CA ARG A 313 -3.50 23.61 18.58
C ARG A 313 -4.09 22.39 19.29
N ASN A 314 -3.38 21.25 19.26
CA ASN A 314 -3.76 20.04 19.96
C ASN A 314 -5.24 19.68 19.76
N ARG A 315 -5.74 19.71 18.51
CA ARG A 315 -7.13 19.48 18.17
C ARG A 315 -7.32 18.94 16.78
N LEU A 316 -8.51 18.39 16.57
CA LEU A 316 -9.04 17.97 15.29
C LEU A 316 -10.09 18.97 14.82
N THR A 317 -10.01 19.40 13.57
CA THR A 317 -11.06 20.18 12.89
C THR A 317 -11.45 19.43 11.61
N PHE A 318 -12.76 19.34 11.35
CA PHE A 318 -13.27 18.86 10.07
C PHE A 318 -13.59 20.04 9.16
N PHE A 319 -13.23 19.92 7.89
CA PHE A 319 -13.53 20.97 6.90
C PHE A 319 -15.04 21.20 6.75
N GLU A 320 -15.84 20.13 6.87
CA GLU A 320 -17.30 20.17 6.85
C GLU A 320 -17.89 21.07 7.95
N ASP A 321 -17.25 21.13 9.12
CA ASP A 321 -17.66 22.03 10.22
C ASP A 321 -17.36 23.48 9.88
N MET A 322 -16.24 23.72 9.23
CA MET A 322 -15.88 25.08 8.79
C MET A 322 -16.88 25.59 7.74
N VAL A 323 -17.29 24.70 6.81
CA VAL A 323 -18.31 25.03 5.80
C VAL A 323 -19.66 25.31 6.47
N SER A 324 -20.09 24.45 7.39
CA SER A 324 -21.35 24.62 8.12
C SER A 324 -21.37 25.86 9.00
N GLY A 325 -20.20 26.24 9.55
CA GLY A 325 -20.01 27.46 10.32
C GLY A 325 -19.79 28.73 9.47
N GLY A 326 -19.83 28.65 8.15
CA GLY A 326 -19.60 29.78 7.25
C GLY A 326 -18.14 30.29 7.21
N LEU A 327 -17.18 29.48 7.71
CA LEU A 327 -15.75 29.80 7.77
C LEU A 327 -15.00 29.39 6.49
N ALA A 328 -15.59 28.50 5.70
CA ALA A 328 -15.03 28.02 4.43
C ALA A 328 -16.14 27.72 3.43
N THR A 329 -15.78 27.64 2.15
CA THR A 329 -16.70 27.24 1.06
C THR A 329 -16.09 26.06 0.32
N ARG A 330 -16.92 25.09 -0.09
CA ARG A 330 -16.50 24.05 -1.05
C ARG A 330 -16.40 24.67 -2.43
N GLU A 331 -15.32 24.42 -3.14
CA GLU A 331 -15.23 24.73 -4.55
C GLU A 331 -16.20 23.79 -5.29
N VAL A 332 -17.15 24.37 -6.01
CA VAL A 332 -18.00 23.61 -6.92
C VAL A 332 -17.14 23.34 -8.15
N ALA A 333 -16.85 22.07 -8.42
CA ALA A 333 -16.21 21.70 -9.67
C ALA A 333 -17.06 22.29 -10.81
N PRO A 334 -16.47 23.02 -11.77
CA PRO A 334 -17.22 23.51 -12.91
C PRO A 334 -17.84 22.29 -13.61
N SER A 335 -19.15 22.30 -13.79
CA SER A 335 -19.83 21.34 -14.65
C SER A 335 -19.31 21.59 -16.07
N GLU A 336 -18.27 20.87 -16.47
CA GLU A 336 -17.86 20.87 -17.87
C GLU A 336 -18.95 20.19 -18.69
N ASN A 337 -19.79 21.02 -19.29
CA ASN A 337 -20.37 20.68 -20.59
C ASN A 337 -19.19 20.57 -21.54
N LEU A 338 -18.64 19.38 -21.70
CA LEU A 338 -17.74 19.05 -22.79
C LEU A 338 -18.59 19.00 -24.06
N ASP A 339 -18.80 20.18 -24.65
CA ASP A 339 -19.15 20.27 -26.07
C ASP A 339 -17.92 19.82 -26.87
N PHE A 340 -17.94 18.56 -27.29
CA PHE A 340 -16.99 18.04 -28.28
C PHE A 340 -17.34 18.67 -29.64
N PHE A 341 -16.50 19.54 -30.10
CA PHE A 341 -16.39 19.87 -31.51
C PHE A 341 -15.45 18.92 -32.24
#